data_4db915a538efc653d326df842d883ee3
#
_entry.id   4db915a538efc653d326df842d883ee3
#
_cell.length_a   1.000
_cell.length_b   1.000
_cell.length_c   1.000
_cell.angle_alpha   90.00
_cell.angle_beta   90.00
_cell.angle_gamma   90.00
#
_symmetry.space_group_name_H-M   'P 1'
#
loop_
_entity.id
_entity.type
_entity.pdbx_description
1 polymer ?
#
loop_
_entity_poly.entity_id
_entity_poly.type
_entity_poly.pdbx_seq_one_letter_code
_entity_poly.pdbx_strand_id
1 'polypeptide(L)'
;MKERVITAILLIGSVLGAPPVLSAQGPNPRGETALGEGEVIVEYGRPSTRGRDMISMMRPGSYWRLGADTNTVLESEVPLLLGDTTVPAGSHILLAHLAEPGQWELVVCKSVGDNFTPQETLATVPLTFEEGHPHVELLTLNLEGSGESAMLVITWGAYRLTASFSTD
;
A
#
# COMPACT_ATOMS: atom_id res chain seq x y z
N MET A 1 17.97 -83.90 -5.80
CA MET A 1 18.35 -82.48 -5.76
C MET A 1 17.13 -81.66 -6.19
N LYS A 2 16.54 -80.88 -5.27
CA LYS A 2 15.38 -80.01 -5.51
C LYS A 2 15.88 -78.57 -5.56
N GLU A 3 15.89 -77.97 -6.73
CA GLU A 3 16.19 -76.54 -6.87
C GLU A 3 15.00 -75.72 -6.44
N ARG A 4 15.20 -74.76 -5.55
CA ARG A 4 14.20 -73.79 -5.13
C ARG A 4 14.41 -72.53 -5.94
N VAL A 5 13.44 -72.25 -6.81
CA VAL A 5 13.36 -70.95 -7.54
C VAL A 5 12.79 -69.93 -6.56
N ILE A 6 13.56 -68.90 -6.24
CA ILE A 6 13.13 -67.73 -5.45
C ILE A 6 12.65 -66.68 -6.44
N THR A 7 11.34 -66.47 -6.48
CA THR A 7 10.72 -65.38 -7.27
C THR A 7 10.81 -64.09 -6.42
N ALA A 8 11.62 -63.13 -6.86
CA ALA A 8 11.66 -61.82 -6.26
C ALA A 8 10.50 -60.95 -6.81
N ILE A 9 9.59 -60.59 -5.94
CA ILE A 9 8.49 -59.64 -6.21
C ILE A 9 9.03 -58.21 -6.04
N LEU A 10 9.15 -57.47 -7.13
CA LEU A 10 9.52 -56.08 -7.14
C LEU A 10 8.27 -55.21 -6.84
N LEU A 11 8.17 -54.70 -5.61
CA LEU A 11 7.11 -53.75 -5.23
C LEU A 11 7.50 -52.36 -5.76
N ILE A 12 6.86 -51.92 -6.86
CA ILE A 12 6.93 -50.57 -7.36
C ILE A 12 6.00 -49.72 -6.47
N GLY A 13 6.58 -49.01 -5.51
CA GLY A 13 5.86 -48.02 -4.73
C GLY A 13 5.56 -46.76 -5.56
N SER A 14 4.33 -46.57 -5.94
CA SER A 14 3.86 -45.32 -6.53
C SER A 14 3.83 -44.24 -5.45
N VAL A 15 4.80 -43.31 -5.50
CA VAL A 15 4.74 -42.08 -4.69
C VAL A 15 3.68 -41.19 -5.33
N LEU A 16 2.46 -41.19 -4.77
CA LEU A 16 1.48 -40.15 -5.06
C LEU A 16 2.04 -38.82 -4.51
N GLY A 17 2.57 -37.98 -5.38
CA GLY A 17 2.90 -36.60 -5.05
C GLY A 17 1.61 -35.90 -4.64
N ALA A 18 1.57 -35.39 -3.39
CA ALA A 18 0.49 -34.54 -2.94
C ALA A 18 0.41 -33.30 -3.88
N PRO A 19 -0.79 -32.86 -4.29
CA PRO A 19 -0.93 -31.67 -5.09
C PRO A 19 -0.37 -30.47 -4.32
N PRO A 20 0.25 -29.48 -5.00
CA PRO A 20 0.72 -28.28 -4.35
C PRO A 20 -0.46 -27.62 -3.66
N VAL A 21 -0.36 -27.46 -2.33
CA VAL A 21 -1.33 -26.69 -1.56
C VAL A 21 -1.20 -25.26 -2.02
N LEU A 22 -2.17 -24.78 -2.79
CA LEU A 22 -2.29 -23.37 -3.12
C LEU A 22 -2.61 -22.66 -1.80
N SER A 23 -1.60 -22.11 -1.14
CA SER A 23 -1.80 -21.34 0.08
C SER A 23 -2.72 -20.19 -0.27
N ALA A 24 -3.94 -20.22 0.23
CA ALA A 24 -4.82 -19.06 0.23
C ALA A 24 -4.06 -17.95 0.98
N GLN A 25 -3.67 -16.92 0.25
CA GLN A 25 -2.94 -15.80 0.86
C GLN A 25 -3.92 -15.09 1.79
N GLY A 26 -3.56 -15.03 3.06
CA GLY A 26 -4.28 -14.25 4.04
C GLY A 26 -4.28 -12.75 3.68
N PRO A 27 -5.06 -11.94 4.39
CA PRO A 27 -5.09 -10.49 4.19
C PRO A 27 -3.67 -9.90 4.32
N ASN A 28 -3.42 -8.80 3.59
CA ASN A 28 -2.14 -8.11 3.68
C ASN A 28 -1.90 -7.59 5.11
N PRO A 29 -0.62 -7.51 5.55
CA PRO A 29 -0.32 -6.88 6.83
C PRO A 29 -0.90 -5.46 6.90
N ARG A 30 -1.29 -5.02 8.09
CA ARG A 30 -1.68 -3.63 8.34
C ARG A 30 -0.46 -2.83 8.75
N GLY A 31 -0.45 -1.55 8.40
CA GLY A 31 0.51 -0.56 8.85
C GLY A 31 -0.20 0.64 9.44
N GLU A 32 0.47 1.29 10.35
CA GLU A 32 0.07 2.54 10.97
C GLU A 32 1.30 3.45 11.08
N THR A 33 1.11 4.73 10.88
CA THR A 33 2.12 5.76 11.14
C THR A 33 1.44 6.96 11.78
N ALA A 34 2.12 7.62 12.70
CA ALA A 34 1.58 8.74 13.44
C ALA A 34 2.56 9.91 13.49
N LEU A 35 2.03 11.12 13.58
CA LEU A 35 2.75 12.36 13.80
C LEU A 35 2.29 12.96 15.13
N GLY A 36 3.22 13.60 15.85
CA GLY A 36 2.95 14.11 17.19
C GLY A 36 2.71 12.98 18.19
N GLU A 37 1.90 13.22 19.21
CA GLU A 37 1.43 12.20 20.16
C GLU A 37 0.17 11.46 19.67
N GLY A 38 0.04 11.24 18.33
CA GLY A 38 -1.12 10.64 17.70
C GLY A 38 -2.12 11.67 17.16
N GLU A 39 -1.72 12.92 17.07
CA GLU A 39 -2.54 14.02 16.54
C GLU A 39 -2.92 13.81 15.07
N VAL A 40 -2.03 13.17 14.29
CA VAL A 40 -2.30 12.73 12.92
C VAL A 40 -1.88 11.27 12.79
N ILE A 41 -2.78 10.42 12.31
CA ILE A 41 -2.55 8.97 12.16
C ILE A 41 -2.93 8.57 10.73
N VAL A 42 -2.15 7.69 10.13
CA VAL A 42 -2.49 7.04 8.85
C VAL A 42 -2.47 5.54 9.03
N GLU A 43 -3.62 4.90 8.78
CA GLU A 43 -3.77 3.46 8.75
C GLU A 43 -3.92 2.95 7.31
N TYR A 44 -3.23 1.86 6.96
CA TYR A 44 -3.21 1.35 5.60
C TYR A 44 -2.93 -0.15 5.53
N GLY A 45 -3.30 -0.78 4.42
CA GLY A 45 -2.88 -2.15 4.10
C GLY A 45 -1.50 -2.14 3.44
N ARG A 46 -0.65 -3.12 3.73
CA ARG A 46 0.74 -3.21 3.25
C ARG A 46 0.90 -4.33 2.23
N PRO A 47 0.53 -4.12 0.95
CA PRO A 47 0.78 -5.13 -0.07
C PRO A 47 2.29 -5.30 -0.33
N SER A 48 2.69 -6.54 -0.66
CA SER A 48 4.03 -6.87 -1.13
C SER A 48 4.12 -6.70 -2.65
N THR A 49 5.27 -6.26 -3.15
CA THR A 49 5.55 -6.17 -4.59
C THR A 49 5.50 -7.54 -5.25
N ARG A 50 5.94 -8.59 -4.56
CA ARG A 50 6.07 -9.96 -5.09
C ARG A 50 6.87 -9.99 -6.39
N GLY A 51 7.93 -9.21 -6.45
CA GLY A 51 8.79 -9.09 -7.63
C GLY A 51 8.16 -8.39 -8.82
N ARG A 52 7.00 -7.71 -8.65
CA ARG A 52 6.33 -6.93 -9.70
C ARG A 52 6.60 -5.45 -9.51
N ASP A 53 6.69 -4.74 -10.62
CA ASP A 53 6.74 -3.29 -10.63
C ASP A 53 5.30 -2.74 -10.77
N MET A 54 4.63 -2.61 -9.61
CA MET A 54 3.22 -2.19 -9.58
C MET A 54 3.02 -0.73 -9.96
N ILE A 55 3.99 0.13 -9.68
CA ILE A 55 3.92 1.58 -9.98
C ILE A 55 4.03 1.80 -11.49
N SER A 56 4.99 1.16 -12.18
CA SER A 56 5.16 1.29 -13.64
C SER A 56 3.99 0.72 -14.44
N MET A 57 3.18 -0.16 -13.84
CA MET A 57 2.00 -0.73 -14.48
C MET A 57 0.77 0.18 -14.44
N MET A 58 0.81 1.25 -13.66
CA MET A 58 -0.32 2.18 -13.53
C MET A 58 -0.42 3.07 -14.78
N ARG A 59 -1.65 3.43 -15.13
CA ARG A 59 -1.93 4.24 -16.30
C ARG A 59 -2.35 5.65 -15.90
N PRO A 60 -2.02 6.68 -16.66
CA PRO A 60 -2.56 8.02 -16.46
C PRO A 60 -4.09 8.01 -16.31
N GLY A 61 -4.60 8.81 -15.40
CA GLY A 61 -6.00 8.83 -14.99
C GLY A 61 -6.38 7.79 -13.94
N SER A 62 -5.45 6.91 -13.52
CA SER A 62 -5.73 5.90 -12.48
C SER A 62 -5.63 6.47 -11.08
N TYR A 63 -6.53 6.01 -10.21
CA TYR A 63 -6.44 6.22 -8.77
C TYR A 63 -5.91 4.96 -8.08
N TRP A 64 -5.04 5.15 -7.10
CA TRP A 64 -4.50 4.11 -6.24
C TRP A 64 -4.84 4.42 -4.78
N ARG A 65 -5.44 3.45 -4.09
CA ARG A 65 -5.87 3.60 -2.68
C ARG A 65 -4.74 3.64 -1.64
N LEU A 66 -3.48 3.75 -2.07
CA LEU A 66 -2.28 3.77 -1.21
C LEU A 66 -2.23 2.58 -0.22
N GLY A 67 -2.74 1.44 -0.66
CA GLY A 67 -2.84 0.26 0.19
C GLY A 67 -3.52 -0.91 -0.51
N ALA A 68 -3.92 -1.89 0.29
CA ALA A 68 -4.66 -3.07 -0.15
C ALA A 68 -5.71 -3.47 0.90
N ASP A 69 -6.70 -4.25 0.46
CA ASP A 69 -7.83 -4.81 1.20
C ASP A 69 -8.85 -3.74 1.64
N THR A 70 -8.44 -2.74 2.41
CA THR A 70 -9.27 -1.62 2.87
C THR A 70 -8.74 -0.29 2.35
N ASN A 71 -9.50 0.78 2.53
CA ASN A 71 -9.01 2.13 2.26
C ASN A 71 -7.84 2.50 3.18
N THR A 72 -6.98 3.38 2.70
CA THR A 72 -6.01 4.09 3.52
C THR A 72 -6.71 5.27 4.16
N VAL A 73 -6.70 5.31 5.47
CA VAL A 73 -7.43 6.29 6.29
C VAL A 73 -6.44 7.22 6.98
N LEU A 74 -6.69 8.50 6.83
CA LEU A 74 -6.04 9.59 7.57
C LEU A 74 -7.00 10.04 8.66
N GLU A 75 -6.58 9.97 9.91
CA GLU A 75 -7.28 10.57 11.05
C GLU A 75 -6.47 11.74 11.57
N SER A 76 -7.10 12.87 11.79
CA SER A 76 -6.48 14.06 12.34
C SER A 76 -7.36 14.72 13.38
N GLU A 77 -6.78 15.04 14.54
CA GLU A 77 -7.45 15.79 15.61
C GLU A 77 -7.47 17.30 15.33
N VAL A 78 -6.64 17.77 14.40
CA VAL A 78 -6.48 19.18 14.02
C VAL A 78 -6.70 19.37 12.53
N PRO A 79 -7.04 20.58 12.07
CA PRO A 79 -7.03 20.88 10.64
C PRO A 79 -5.65 20.70 10.02
N LEU A 80 -5.60 20.24 8.77
CA LEU A 80 -4.36 20.06 8.00
C LEU A 80 -4.34 21.02 6.83
N LEU A 81 -3.25 21.75 6.67
CA LEU A 81 -3.02 22.59 5.50
C LEU A 81 -2.21 21.80 4.47
N LEU A 82 -2.84 21.48 3.32
CA LEU A 82 -2.22 20.82 2.18
C LEU A 82 -2.17 21.82 1.00
N GLY A 83 -0.98 22.33 0.69
CA GLY A 83 -0.85 23.45 -0.25
C GLY A 83 -1.64 24.66 0.27
N ASP A 84 -2.60 25.14 -0.51
CA ASP A 84 -3.49 26.26 -0.13
C ASP A 84 -4.86 25.79 0.39
N THR A 85 -5.02 24.51 0.64
CA THR A 85 -6.32 23.92 1.04
C THR A 85 -6.27 23.41 2.47
N THR A 86 -7.20 23.90 3.30
CA THR A 86 -7.39 23.38 4.65
C THR A 86 -8.35 22.18 4.62
N VAL A 87 -7.85 21.03 5.07
CA VAL A 87 -8.65 19.82 5.33
C VAL A 87 -9.06 19.84 6.80
N PRO A 88 -10.35 19.78 7.13
CA PRO A 88 -10.80 19.85 8.52
C PRO A 88 -10.34 18.63 9.32
N ALA A 89 -10.26 18.78 10.64
CA ALA A 89 -10.07 17.64 11.53
C ALA A 89 -11.14 16.55 11.27
N GLY A 90 -10.75 15.30 11.48
CA GLY A 90 -11.62 14.15 11.27
C GLY A 90 -10.98 13.01 10.49
N SER A 91 -11.81 12.10 10.01
CA SER A 91 -11.39 10.91 9.27
C SER A 91 -11.58 11.12 7.76
N HIS A 92 -10.52 10.85 6.99
CA HIS A 92 -10.44 11.07 5.56
C HIS A 92 -9.83 9.85 4.85
N ILE A 93 -10.14 9.68 3.57
CA ILE A 93 -9.54 8.65 2.73
C ILE A 93 -8.40 9.28 1.92
N LEU A 94 -7.25 8.60 1.88
CA LEU A 94 -6.11 8.98 1.05
C LEU A 94 -6.04 8.12 -0.21
N LEU A 95 -5.81 8.80 -1.34
CA LEU A 95 -5.54 8.18 -2.63
C LEU A 95 -4.31 8.84 -3.27
N ALA A 96 -3.62 8.09 -4.13
CA ALA A 96 -2.73 8.69 -5.11
C ALA A 96 -3.39 8.65 -6.49
N HIS A 97 -3.26 9.72 -7.25
CA HIS A 97 -3.73 9.85 -8.61
C HIS A 97 -2.54 10.04 -9.55
N LEU A 98 -2.46 9.21 -10.58
CA LEU A 98 -1.49 9.42 -11.66
C LEU A 98 -2.16 10.27 -12.74
N ALA A 99 -1.98 11.58 -12.67
CA ALA A 99 -2.60 12.54 -13.61
C ALA A 99 -2.03 12.38 -15.01
N GLU A 100 -0.70 12.39 -15.11
CA GLU A 100 0.09 12.23 -16.35
C GLU A 100 1.29 11.31 -16.05
N PRO A 101 2.02 10.80 -17.06
CA PRO A 101 3.21 9.99 -16.80
C PRO A 101 4.20 10.72 -15.88
N GLY A 102 4.47 10.13 -14.71
CA GLY A 102 5.34 10.68 -13.67
C GLY A 102 4.75 11.85 -12.87
N GLN A 103 3.55 12.30 -13.16
CA GLN A 103 2.86 13.35 -12.41
C GLN A 103 1.84 12.74 -11.46
N TRP A 104 2.24 12.65 -10.22
CA TRP A 104 1.45 12.08 -9.15
C TRP A 104 0.84 13.15 -8.26
N GLU A 105 -0.35 12.88 -7.77
CA GLU A 105 -1.09 13.75 -6.85
C GLU A 105 -1.57 12.94 -5.64
N LEU A 106 -1.48 13.53 -4.45
CA LEU A 106 -2.18 13.06 -3.26
C LEU A 106 -3.59 13.65 -3.27
N VAL A 107 -4.58 12.79 -3.16
CA VAL A 107 -5.99 13.17 -3.12
C VAL A 107 -6.55 12.81 -1.74
N VAL A 108 -7.10 13.80 -1.05
CA VAL A 108 -7.77 13.65 0.24
C VAL A 108 -9.27 13.75 0.03
N CYS A 109 -10.00 12.73 0.47
CA CYS A 109 -11.45 12.62 0.28
C CYS A 109 -12.17 12.52 1.63
N LYS A 110 -13.46 12.87 1.65
CA LYS A 110 -14.30 12.57 2.79
C LYS A 110 -14.32 11.06 3.05
N SER A 111 -14.30 10.69 4.33
CA SER A 111 -14.56 9.30 4.73
C SER A 111 -16.07 9.02 4.59
N VAL A 112 -16.44 8.38 3.50
CA VAL A 112 -17.84 7.97 3.23
C VAL A 112 -17.87 6.46 2.94
N GLY A 113 -17.88 5.67 3.99
CA GLY A 113 -17.84 4.22 3.87
C GLY A 113 -16.61 3.74 3.09
N ASP A 114 -16.76 2.66 2.32
CA ASP A 114 -15.64 2.04 1.61
C ASP A 114 -15.48 2.52 0.15
N ASN A 115 -16.28 3.50 -0.28
CA ASN A 115 -16.32 3.95 -1.67
C ASN A 115 -15.77 5.37 -1.80
N PHE A 116 -14.87 5.54 -2.77
CA PHE A 116 -14.41 6.85 -3.22
C PHE A 116 -15.24 7.31 -4.42
N THR A 117 -15.67 8.56 -4.39
CA THR A 117 -16.18 9.26 -5.57
C THR A 117 -15.47 10.60 -5.75
N PRO A 118 -15.12 11.00 -7.00
CA PRO A 118 -14.41 12.27 -7.25
C PRO A 118 -15.09 13.52 -6.70
N GLN A 119 -16.42 13.48 -6.51
CA GLN A 119 -17.19 14.59 -5.95
C GLN A 119 -16.95 14.84 -4.45
N GLU A 120 -16.30 13.89 -3.79
CA GLU A 120 -16.02 13.93 -2.35
C GLU A 120 -14.57 14.34 -2.05
N THR A 121 -13.82 14.77 -3.07
CA THR A 121 -12.46 15.29 -2.92
C THR A 121 -12.45 16.59 -2.12
N LEU A 122 -11.64 16.66 -1.09
CA LEU A 122 -11.42 17.83 -0.25
C LEU A 122 -10.17 18.61 -0.68
N ALA A 123 -9.09 17.90 -0.95
CA ALA A 123 -7.83 18.47 -1.39
C ALA A 123 -7.13 17.59 -2.40
N THR A 124 -6.35 18.22 -3.30
CA THR A 124 -5.44 17.55 -4.22
C THR A 124 -4.14 18.34 -4.22
N VAL A 125 -3.02 17.67 -3.93
CA VAL A 125 -1.69 18.29 -3.94
C VAL A 125 -0.70 17.41 -4.69
N PRO A 126 0.31 17.99 -5.35
CA PRO A 126 1.30 17.21 -6.06
C PRO A 126 2.10 16.32 -5.11
N LEU A 127 2.42 15.11 -5.58
CA LEU A 127 3.38 14.20 -4.96
C LEU A 127 4.71 14.35 -5.70
N THR A 128 5.80 14.61 -4.98
CA THR A 128 7.14 14.48 -5.53
C THR A 128 7.42 13.02 -5.77
N PHE A 129 7.76 12.65 -7.00
CA PHE A 129 7.99 11.26 -7.43
C PHE A 129 9.47 11.02 -7.70
N GLU A 130 10.04 10.02 -7.06
CA GLU A 130 11.44 9.61 -7.20
C GLU A 130 11.52 8.14 -7.56
N GLU A 131 12.36 7.82 -8.57
CA GLU A 131 12.70 6.47 -8.99
C GLU A 131 14.10 6.08 -8.52
N GLY A 132 14.40 4.78 -8.48
CA GLY A 132 15.72 4.29 -8.10
C GLY A 132 15.98 4.28 -6.60
N HIS A 133 14.92 4.42 -5.78
CA HIS A 133 15.02 4.25 -4.34
C HIS A 133 15.42 2.79 -3.98
N PRO A 134 16.15 2.55 -2.88
CA PRO A 134 16.38 1.19 -2.38
C PRO A 134 15.07 0.41 -2.29
N HIS A 135 15.07 -0.83 -2.78
CA HIS A 135 13.85 -1.62 -2.91
C HIS A 135 13.16 -1.87 -1.56
N VAL A 136 11.89 -1.52 -1.48
CA VAL A 136 11.02 -1.76 -0.33
C VAL A 136 9.93 -2.75 -0.72
N GLU A 137 9.98 -3.97 -0.18
CA GLU A 137 9.08 -5.07 -0.55
C GLU A 137 7.63 -4.83 -0.15
N LEU A 138 7.39 -4.35 1.07
CA LEU A 138 6.06 -4.02 1.57
C LEU A 138 5.80 -2.53 1.44
N LEU A 139 4.65 -2.14 0.89
CA LEU A 139 4.23 -0.74 0.92
C LEU A 139 4.42 -0.17 2.32
N THR A 140 5.09 0.96 2.41
CA THR A 140 5.37 1.65 3.66
C THR A 140 5.01 3.12 3.53
N LEU A 141 4.12 3.58 4.40
CA LEU A 141 3.78 4.97 4.59
C LEU A 141 4.38 5.44 5.92
N ASN A 142 5.00 6.61 5.92
CA ASN A 142 5.52 7.26 7.12
C ASN A 142 5.07 8.72 7.16
N LEU A 143 4.72 9.18 8.36
CA LEU A 143 4.59 10.60 8.67
C LEU A 143 5.90 11.06 9.30
N GLU A 144 6.51 12.09 8.73
CA GLU A 144 7.81 12.62 9.14
C GLU A 144 7.70 14.12 9.42
N GLY A 145 8.55 14.64 10.31
CA GLY A 145 8.61 16.06 10.65
C GLY A 145 7.84 16.43 11.91
N SER A 146 7.34 17.64 11.96
CA SER A 146 6.56 18.20 13.08
C SER A 146 5.48 19.15 12.55
N GLY A 147 4.53 19.54 13.40
CA GLY A 147 3.30 20.27 13.05
C GLY A 147 3.42 21.32 11.93
N GLU A 148 4.35 22.26 12.06
CA GLU A 148 4.53 23.32 11.04
C GLU A 148 5.17 22.84 9.73
N SER A 149 5.84 21.67 9.73
CA SER A 149 6.51 21.12 8.56
C SER A 149 6.50 19.60 8.63
N ALA A 150 5.43 19.04 8.17
CA ALA A 150 5.21 17.60 8.13
C ALA A 150 5.19 17.06 6.69
N MET A 151 5.46 15.77 6.54
CA MET A 151 5.53 15.11 5.25
C MET A 151 4.95 13.70 5.35
N LEU A 152 4.08 13.35 4.40
CA LEU A 152 3.73 11.97 4.10
C LEU A 152 4.76 11.41 3.12
N VAL A 153 5.42 10.34 3.52
CA VAL A 153 6.40 9.59 2.70
C VAL A 153 5.83 8.22 2.37
N ILE A 154 5.79 7.89 1.10
CA ILE A 154 5.27 6.63 0.58
C ILE A 154 6.41 5.93 -0.14
N THR A 155 6.76 4.70 0.27
CA THR A 155 7.80 3.90 -0.38
C THR A 155 7.27 2.52 -0.76
N TRP A 156 7.49 2.11 -2.00
CA TRP A 156 7.12 0.78 -2.49
C TRP A 156 7.90 0.39 -3.74
N GLY A 157 8.46 -0.81 -3.76
CA GLY A 157 9.40 -1.20 -4.81
C GLY A 157 10.62 -0.29 -4.80
N ALA A 158 11.00 0.24 -5.95
CA ALA A 158 12.10 1.18 -6.12
C ALA A 158 11.65 2.65 -6.19
N TYR A 159 10.47 2.97 -5.64
CA TYR A 159 9.85 4.29 -5.76
C TYR A 159 9.60 4.95 -4.41
N ARG A 160 9.71 6.27 -4.41
CA ARG A 160 9.37 7.12 -3.28
C ARG A 160 8.49 8.27 -3.75
N LEU A 161 7.39 8.51 -3.05
CA LEU A 161 6.51 9.65 -3.28
C LEU A 161 6.37 10.44 -1.98
N THR A 162 6.33 11.74 -2.07
CA THR A 162 6.21 12.61 -0.88
C THR A 162 5.24 13.75 -1.09
N ALA A 163 4.46 14.06 -0.05
CA ALA A 163 3.62 15.25 0.03
C ALA A 163 3.89 15.98 1.34
N SER A 164 4.06 17.30 1.27
CA SER A 164 4.19 18.14 2.46
C SER A 164 2.83 18.65 2.92
N PHE A 165 2.67 18.79 4.22
CA PHE A 165 1.52 19.41 4.87
C PHE A 165 1.94 20.09 6.19
N SER A 166 1.06 20.87 6.77
CA SER A 166 1.23 21.39 8.14
C SER A 166 -0.03 21.18 8.95
N THR A 167 0.13 21.12 10.26
CA THR A 167 -0.97 21.21 11.23
C THR A 167 -1.06 22.66 11.69
N ASP A 168 -2.23 23.28 11.59
CA ASP A 168 -2.48 24.64 12.10
C ASP A 168 -2.74 24.66 13.60
#